data_1bc6954d0c57c547d8452a5d1619385b
#
_entry.id   1bc6954d0c57c547d8452a5d1619385b
#
_cell.length_a   1.000
_cell.length_b   1.000
_cell.length_c   1.000
_cell.angle_alpha   90.00
_cell.angle_beta   90.00
_cell.angle_gamma   90.00
#
_symmetry.space_group_name_H-M   'P 1'
#
loop_
_entity.id
_entity.type
_entity.pdbx_description
1 polymer ?
#
loop_
_entity_poly.entity_id
_entity_poly.type
_entity_poly.pdbx_seq_one_letter_code
_entity_poly.pdbx_strand_id
1 'polypeptide(L)'
;MDVNWQTGVEGLYAAGEAAGTFGLSRPGGTALNSTQVGSQRAAEHIVFSSRRALSETAWEALLSAAEDIRKQTETLLDGCGERVLSQRGRFQQAMSRFAGHLRNPRQMEELFQEAETLLEDYFGKTAAHTPDEIPMAWKNRDMLVTLASVLSAILTAAQACGSRGSGLVASPEGKPLRDGRGRELLRVVPMKDDHRAHCLITEGIPPKSRFVPVRSLPRTDDWFETVWAEYNRRREKPEKYENNA
;
A
#
# COMPACT_ATOMS: atom_id res chain seq x y z
N MET A 1 5.64 -5.89 9.48
CA MET A 1 6.52 -7.08 9.39
C MET A 1 7.42 -7.13 10.60
N ASP A 2 7.76 -8.34 11.00
CA ASP A 2 8.75 -8.59 12.04
C ASP A 2 10.19 -8.54 11.50
N VAL A 3 11.16 -8.91 12.33
CA VAL A 3 12.60 -8.95 11.96
C VAL A 3 12.94 -10.02 10.93
N ASN A 4 12.06 -10.99 10.71
CA ASN A 4 12.18 -12.06 9.72
C ASN A 4 11.39 -11.78 8.45
N TRP A 5 10.81 -10.58 8.31
CA TRP A 5 9.99 -10.16 7.19
C TRP A 5 8.67 -10.92 7.05
N GLN A 6 8.24 -11.58 8.12
CA GLN A 6 6.91 -12.16 8.22
C GLN A 6 5.88 -11.05 8.49
N THR A 7 4.73 -11.13 7.83
CA THR A 7 3.61 -10.20 8.04
C THR A 7 2.87 -10.54 9.35
N GLY A 8 1.78 -9.82 9.64
CA GLY A 8 0.88 -10.21 10.74
C GLY A 8 0.11 -11.52 10.51
N VAL A 9 0.24 -12.11 9.32
CA VAL A 9 -0.35 -13.41 8.97
C VAL A 9 0.77 -14.46 9.01
N GLU A 10 0.59 -15.49 9.82
CA GLU A 10 1.58 -16.57 9.95
C GLU A 10 1.84 -17.25 8.60
N GLY A 11 3.11 -17.41 8.25
CA GLY A 11 3.55 -18.03 6.99
C GLY A 11 3.51 -17.11 5.77
N LEU A 12 3.01 -15.87 5.90
CA LEU A 12 3.03 -14.88 4.83
C LEU A 12 4.18 -13.89 5.02
N TYR A 13 5.03 -13.77 4.01
CA TYR A 13 6.20 -12.90 4.00
C TYR A 13 6.05 -11.82 2.92
N ALA A 14 6.61 -10.65 3.18
CA ALA A 14 6.67 -9.57 2.21
C ALA A 14 8.09 -9.04 2.11
N ALA A 15 8.64 -9.00 0.90
CA ALA A 15 9.97 -8.47 0.61
C ALA A 15 9.93 -7.46 -0.53
N GLY A 16 10.98 -6.68 -0.68
CA GLY A 16 11.05 -5.64 -1.69
C GLY A 16 10.14 -4.45 -1.38
N GLU A 17 9.63 -3.82 -2.42
CA GLU A 17 8.81 -2.61 -2.28
C GLU A 17 7.48 -2.87 -1.57
N ALA A 18 6.89 -4.05 -1.76
CA ALA A 18 5.68 -4.47 -1.05
C ALA A 18 5.83 -4.47 0.48
N ALA A 19 7.05 -4.61 0.96
CA ALA A 19 7.39 -4.56 2.38
C ALA A 19 7.28 -3.14 2.99
N GLY A 20 7.27 -2.08 2.17
CA GLY A 20 7.20 -0.69 2.64
C GLY A 20 8.44 -0.21 3.40
N THR A 21 9.60 -0.90 3.28
CA THR A 21 10.79 -0.63 4.10
C THR A 21 11.78 0.33 3.45
N PHE A 22 11.51 0.82 2.25
CA PHE A 22 12.48 1.64 1.51
C PHE A 22 12.59 3.08 2.02
N GLY A 23 11.56 3.61 2.68
CA GLY A 23 11.47 5.01 3.08
C GLY A 23 11.15 5.95 1.92
N LEU A 24 10.95 7.22 2.22
CA LEU A 24 10.57 8.27 1.25
C LEU A 24 11.77 9.04 0.70
N SER A 25 12.79 9.25 1.54
CA SER A 25 14.02 9.93 1.17
C SER A 25 15.18 8.98 1.46
N ARG A 26 15.81 8.48 0.42
CA ARG A 26 16.84 7.47 0.54
C ARG A 26 17.91 7.62 -0.55
N PRO A 27 19.18 7.24 -0.25
CA PRO A 27 20.22 7.11 -1.27
C PRO A 27 19.87 6.03 -2.29
N GLY A 28 20.40 6.15 -3.49
CA GLY A 28 20.35 5.07 -4.48
C GLY A 28 20.97 3.78 -3.92
N GLY A 29 20.43 2.63 -4.32
CA GLY A 29 20.92 1.31 -3.90
C GLY A 29 20.35 0.78 -2.59
N THR A 30 19.87 1.62 -1.67
CA THR A 30 19.27 1.16 -0.39
C THR A 30 18.03 0.28 -0.59
N ALA A 31 17.24 0.53 -1.63
CA ALA A 31 16.12 -0.32 -2.01
C ALA A 31 16.56 -1.74 -2.35
N LEU A 32 17.64 -1.85 -3.12
CA LEU A 32 18.19 -3.14 -3.54
C LEU A 32 18.72 -3.93 -2.34
N ASN A 33 19.47 -3.27 -1.44
CA ASN A 33 19.95 -3.88 -0.21
C ASN A 33 18.81 -4.35 0.70
N SER A 34 17.78 -3.50 0.91
CA SER A 34 16.62 -3.86 1.72
C SER A 34 15.86 -5.05 1.12
N THR A 35 15.74 -5.10 -0.21
CA THR A 35 15.13 -6.24 -0.90
C THR A 35 15.91 -7.52 -0.69
N GLN A 36 17.21 -7.49 -0.93
CA GLN A 36 18.06 -8.68 -0.82
C GLN A 36 18.12 -9.20 0.61
N VAL A 37 18.38 -8.33 1.59
CA VAL A 37 18.44 -8.71 3.02
C VAL A 37 17.10 -9.25 3.49
N GLY A 38 15.99 -8.60 3.11
CA GLY A 38 14.65 -9.04 3.48
C GLY A 38 14.28 -10.39 2.89
N SER A 39 14.59 -10.60 1.60
CA SER A 39 14.34 -11.88 0.93
C SER A 39 15.17 -13.00 1.55
N GLN A 40 16.44 -12.74 1.87
CA GLN A 40 17.31 -13.73 2.52
C GLN A 40 16.79 -14.10 3.90
N ARG A 41 16.46 -13.13 4.75
CA ARG A 41 15.90 -13.38 6.09
C ARG A 41 14.59 -14.15 6.04
N ALA A 42 13.70 -13.79 5.11
CA ALA A 42 12.45 -14.52 4.91
C ALA A 42 12.73 -15.98 4.51
N ALA A 43 13.66 -16.20 3.57
CA ALA A 43 14.02 -17.54 3.12
C ALA A 43 14.63 -18.38 4.25
N GLU A 44 15.56 -17.80 5.02
CA GLU A 44 16.16 -18.46 6.19
C GLU A 44 15.10 -18.83 7.23
N HIS A 45 14.20 -17.90 7.55
CA HIS A 45 13.12 -18.16 8.50
C HIS A 45 12.18 -19.26 8.01
N ILE A 46 11.82 -19.29 6.74
CA ILE A 46 11.00 -20.36 6.13
C ILE A 46 11.67 -21.72 6.23
N VAL A 47 12.99 -21.76 6.00
CA VAL A 47 13.76 -23.03 6.04
C VAL A 47 13.92 -23.56 7.47
N PHE A 48 14.19 -22.66 8.43
CA PHE A 48 14.48 -23.04 9.81
C PHE A 48 13.24 -23.08 10.72
N SER A 49 12.13 -22.42 10.33
CA SER A 49 10.88 -22.60 11.06
C SER A 49 10.31 -23.98 10.82
N SER A 50 9.77 -24.56 11.89
CA SER A 50 9.18 -25.91 11.86
C SER A 50 8.12 -25.99 10.77
N ARG A 51 8.34 -26.79 9.75
CA ARG A 51 7.33 -27.10 8.73
C ARG A 51 6.25 -27.94 9.39
N ARG A 52 5.15 -27.32 9.74
CA ARG A 52 3.95 -28.05 10.10
C ARG A 52 3.28 -28.53 8.82
N ALA A 53 2.99 -29.82 8.74
CA ALA A 53 2.04 -30.31 7.73
C ALA A 53 0.70 -29.58 7.94
N LEU A 54 0.02 -29.25 6.86
CA LEU A 54 -1.34 -28.71 6.95
C LEU A 54 -2.22 -29.67 7.75
N SER A 55 -2.90 -29.17 8.77
CA SER A 55 -3.92 -29.94 9.47
C SER A 55 -5.09 -30.24 8.53
N GLU A 56 -5.85 -31.26 8.82
CA GLU A 56 -7.06 -31.60 8.05
C GLU A 56 -8.02 -30.42 8.00
N THR A 57 -8.22 -29.72 9.11
CA THR A 57 -9.03 -28.49 9.20
C THR A 57 -8.49 -27.34 8.35
N ALA A 58 -7.19 -27.19 8.24
CA ALA A 58 -6.58 -26.18 7.37
C ALA A 58 -6.75 -26.54 5.88
N TRP A 59 -6.71 -27.83 5.56
CA TRP A 59 -6.99 -28.33 4.22
C TRP A 59 -8.44 -28.12 3.81
N GLU A 60 -9.40 -28.42 4.70
CA GLU A 60 -10.82 -28.16 4.49
C GLU A 60 -11.11 -26.67 4.29
N ALA A 61 -10.50 -25.80 5.09
CA ALA A 61 -10.62 -24.35 4.93
C ALA A 61 -10.08 -23.87 3.57
N LEU A 62 -8.98 -24.45 3.09
CA LEU A 62 -8.43 -24.15 1.76
C LEU A 62 -9.38 -24.55 0.64
N LEU A 63 -9.97 -25.75 0.74
CA LEU A 63 -10.95 -26.22 -0.24
C LEU A 63 -12.21 -25.35 -0.25
N SER A 64 -12.70 -24.94 0.93
CA SER A 64 -13.83 -24.02 1.04
C SER A 64 -13.52 -22.67 0.38
N ALA A 65 -12.34 -22.10 0.63
CA ALA A 65 -11.93 -20.86 0.00
C ALA A 65 -11.80 -20.98 -1.52
N ALA A 66 -11.29 -22.11 -2.02
CA ALA A 66 -11.22 -22.37 -3.46
C ALA A 66 -12.62 -22.47 -4.11
N GLU A 67 -13.57 -23.09 -3.41
CA GLU A 67 -14.96 -23.16 -3.86
C GLU A 67 -15.64 -21.78 -3.88
N ASP A 68 -15.35 -20.92 -2.92
CA ASP A 68 -15.87 -19.54 -2.91
C ASP A 68 -15.32 -18.72 -4.07
N ILE A 69 -14.02 -18.86 -4.38
CA ILE A 69 -13.41 -18.24 -5.57
C ILE A 69 -14.08 -18.75 -6.86
N ARG A 70 -14.37 -20.05 -6.94
CA ARG A 70 -15.06 -20.63 -8.09
C ARG A 70 -16.44 -20.01 -8.27
N LYS A 71 -17.25 -19.94 -7.21
CA LYS A 71 -18.59 -19.33 -7.24
C LYS A 71 -18.54 -17.85 -7.63
N GLN A 72 -17.62 -17.09 -7.06
CA GLN A 72 -17.41 -15.69 -7.41
C GLN A 72 -17.04 -15.52 -8.89
N THR A 73 -16.23 -16.41 -9.42
CA THR A 73 -15.85 -16.41 -10.85
C THR A 73 -17.04 -16.72 -11.75
N GLU A 74 -17.89 -17.67 -11.36
CA GLU A 74 -19.13 -17.98 -12.07
C GLU A 74 -20.09 -16.80 -12.06
N THR A 75 -20.25 -16.13 -10.92
CA THR A 75 -21.08 -14.93 -10.80
C THR A 75 -20.64 -13.83 -11.77
N LEU A 76 -19.33 -13.67 -12.02
CA LEU A 76 -18.84 -12.71 -13.01
C LEU A 76 -19.28 -13.03 -14.43
N LEU A 77 -19.37 -14.30 -14.80
CA LEU A 77 -19.81 -14.74 -16.14
C LEU A 77 -21.32 -14.60 -16.35
N ASP A 78 -22.09 -14.84 -15.30
CA ASP A 78 -23.56 -14.78 -15.33
C ASP A 78 -24.08 -13.37 -15.00
N GLY A 79 -23.19 -12.46 -14.61
CA GLY A 79 -23.56 -11.15 -14.05
C GLY A 79 -24.10 -10.17 -15.08
N CYS A 80 -25.03 -9.32 -14.60
CA CYS A 80 -25.61 -8.21 -15.36
C CYS A 80 -24.97 -6.85 -14.98
N GLY A 81 -23.82 -6.87 -14.31
CA GLY A 81 -23.14 -5.68 -13.79
C GLY A 81 -22.41 -4.85 -14.84
N GLU A 82 -21.65 -3.88 -14.39
CA GLU A 82 -20.80 -3.08 -15.28
C GLU A 82 -19.71 -3.95 -15.93
N ARG A 83 -19.49 -3.76 -17.22
CA ARG A 83 -18.42 -4.49 -17.94
C ARG A 83 -17.03 -4.15 -17.41
N VAL A 84 -16.19 -5.15 -17.25
CA VAL A 84 -14.81 -5.05 -16.72
C VAL A 84 -13.99 -3.95 -17.40
N LEU A 85 -14.06 -3.85 -18.74
CA LEU A 85 -13.28 -2.85 -19.48
C LEU A 85 -13.78 -1.43 -19.25
N SER A 86 -15.11 -1.22 -19.23
CA SER A 86 -15.73 0.07 -18.93
C SER A 86 -15.40 0.52 -17.51
N GLN A 87 -15.56 -0.36 -16.55
CA GLN A 87 -15.25 -0.14 -15.14
C GLN A 87 -13.79 0.29 -14.95
N ARG A 88 -12.85 -0.45 -15.56
CA ARG A 88 -11.42 -0.13 -15.50
C ARG A 88 -11.12 1.27 -16.04
N GLY A 89 -11.60 1.57 -17.24
CA GLY A 89 -11.37 2.85 -17.88
C GLY A 89 -11.95 4.01 -17.07
N ARG A 90 -13.14 3.84 -16.52
CA ARG A 90 -13.82 4.84 -15.72
C ARG A 90 -13.04 5.19 -14.45
N PHE A 91 -12.64 4.21 -13.67
CA PHE A 91 -11.87 4.45 -12.44
C PHE A 91 -10.47 5.02 -12.69
N GLN A 92 -9.77 4.55 -13.73
CA GLN A 92 -8.47 5.12 -14.11
C GLN A 92 -8.58 6.59 -14.51
N GLN A 93 -9.59 6.95 -15.30
CA GLN A 93 -9.84 8.33 -15.70
C GLN A 93 -10.24 9.20 -14.50
N ALA A 94 -11.12 8.71 -13.63
CA ALA A 94 -11.55 9.43 -12.43
C ALA A 94 -10.36 9.71 -11.48
N MET A 95 -9.50 8.71 -11.23
CA MET A 95 -8.29 8.91 -10.43
C MET A 95 -7.35 9.95 -11.03
N SER A 96 -7.11 9.87 -12.33
CA SER A 96 -6.24 10.85 -13.03
C SER A 96 -6.80 12.26 -12.96
N ARG A 97 -8.12 12.40 -13.09
CA ARG A 97 -8.81 13.69 -13.11
C ARG A 97 -8.96 14.33 -11.73
N PHE A 98 -9.28 13.53 -10.70
CA PHE A 98 -9.68 14.06 -9.41
C PHE A 98 -8.61 13.95 -8.33
N ALA A 99 -7.70 12.97 -8.43
CA ALA A 99 -6.65 12.67 -7.46
C ALA A 99 -5.23 12.81 -7.99
N GLY A 100 -5.05 13.36 -9.17
CA GLY A 100 -3.74 13.64 -9.79
C GLY A 100 -3.01 14.83 -9.14
N HIS A 101 -2.36 15.64 -9.95
CA HIS A 101 -1.65 16.85 -9.47
C HIS A 101 -2.60 17.92 -8.94
N LEU A 102 -3.77 18.06 -9.56
CA LEU A 102 -4.84 18.92 -9.07
C LEU A 102 -5.92 18.05 -8.42
N ARG A 103 -6.02 18.16 -7.10
CA ARG A 103 -6.87 17.33 -6.27
C ARG A 103 -8.18 18.03 -5.96
N ASN A 104 -9.30 17.39 -6.22
CA ASN A 104 -10.62 17.88 -5.87
C ASN A 104 -11.18 17.04 -4.69
N PRO A 105 -11.15 17.55 -3.43
CA PRO A 105 -11.54 16.76 -2.25
C PRO A 105 -12.94 16.17 -2.36
N ARG A 106 -13.93 16.94 -2.85
CA ARG A 106 -15.30 16.46 -2.98
C ARG A 106 -15.40 15.29 -3.95
N GLN A 107 -14.82 15.44 -5.15
CA GLN A 107 -14.88 14.38 -6.17
C GLN A 107 -14.04 13.16 -5.77
N MET A 108 -12.96 13.35 -5.02
CA MET A 108 -12.20 12.23 -4.45
C MET A 108 -13.00 11.48 -3.39
N GLU A 109 -13.75 12.18 -2.55
CA GLU A 109 -14.63 11.56 -1.54
C GLU A 109 -15.76 10.76 -2.21
N GLU A 110 -16.43 11.36 -3.22
CA GLU A 110 -17.45 10.67 -4.00
C GLU A 110 -16.90 9.39 -4.68
N LEU A 111 -15.70 9.47 -5.25
CA LEU A 111 -15.01 8.32 -5.87
C LEU A 111 -14.59 7.26 -4.84
N PHE A 112 -14.18 7.68 -3.66
CA PHE A 112 -13.83 6.77 -2.57
C PHE A 112 -15.05 5.96 -2.12
N GLN A 113 -16.17 6.64 -1.85
CA GLN A 113 -17.42 6.00 -1.46
C GLN A 113 -17.97 5.07 -2.54
N GLU A 114 -17.87 5.47 -3.81
CA GLU A 114 -18.23 4.60 -4.94
C GLU A 114 -17.41 3.33 -4.99
N ALA A 115 -16.08 3.45 -4.79
CA ALA A 115 -15.19 2.29 -4.78
C ALA A 115 -15.48 1.34 -3.60
N GLU A 116 -15.74 1.88 -2.41
CA GLU A 116 -16.13 1.09 -1.24
C GLU A 116 -17.45 0.33 -1.49
N THR A 117 -18.48 1.04 -1.95
CA THR A 117 -19.79 0.45 -2.26
C THR A 117 -19.72 -0.64 -3.33
N LEU A 118 -18.82 -0.46 -4.31
CA LEU A 118 -18.61 -1.48 -5.33
C LEU A 118 -17.87 -2.69 -4.77
N LEU A 119 -16.88 -2.48 -3.89
CA LEU A 119 -16.13 -3.57 -3.26
C LEU A 119 -16.98 -4.44 -2.33
N GLU A 120 -18.03 -3.89 -1.71
CA GLU A 120 -18.96 -4.66 -0.86
C GLU A 120 -19.67 -5.78 -1.64
N ASP A 121 -19.98 -5.56 -2.90
CA ASP A 121 -20.64 -6.54 -3.78
C ASP A 121 -20.02 -6.54 -5.17
N TYR A 122 -18.70 -6.68 -5.22
CA TYR A 122 -17.95 -6.56 -6.48
C TYR A 122 -18.38 -7.56 -7.52
N PHE A 123 -18.55 -8.81 -7.14
CA PHE A 123 -18.86 -9.90 -8.06
C PHE A 123 -20.30 -9.85 -8.59
N GLY A 124 -21.25 -9.35 -7.78
CA GLY A 124 -22.64 -9.15 -8.21
C GLY A 124 -22.84 -7.92 -9.11
N LYS A 125 -21.95 -6.92 -9.00
CA LYS A 125 -22.04 -5.65 -9.75
C LYS A 125 -21.08 -5.55 -10.93
N THR A 126 -20.30 -6.59 -11.21
CA THR A 126 -19.31 -6.65 -12.29
C THR A 126 -19.62 -7.80 -13.22
N ALA A 127 -19.50 -7.57 -14.53
CA ALA A 127 -19.74 -8.59 -15.54
C ALA A 127 -18.52 -8.83 -16.44
N ALA A 128 -18.12 -10.09 -16.56
CA ALA A 128 -17.20 -10.61 -17.57
C ALA A 128 -18.02 -11.33 -18.64
N HIS A 129 -17.99 -10.85 -19.88
CA HIS A 129 -18.80 -11.41 -20.94
C HIS A 129 -18.16 -12.65 -21.59
N THR A 130 -16.88 -12.87 -21.34
CA THR A 130 -16.12 -14.01 -21.82
C THR A 130 -15.18 -14.53 -20.74
N PRO A 131 -14.80 -15.82 -20.77
CA PRO A 131 -13.80 -16.36 -19.85
C PRO A 131 -12.47 -15.60 -19.88
N ASP A 132 -12.08 -15.02 -21.01
CA ASP A 132 -10.83 -14.25 -21.17
C ASP A 132 -10.86 -12.93 -20.39
N GLU A 133 -12.03 -12.42 -20.04
CA GLU A 133 -12.19 -11.22 -19.21
C GLU A 133 -12.06 -11.50 -17.71
N ILE A 134 -12.14 -12.74 -17.26
CA ILE A 134 -12.05 -13.12 -15.83
C ILE A 134 -10.77 -12.63 -15.16
N PRO A 135 -9.56 -12.83 -15.72
CA PRO A 135 -8.34 -12.30 -15.10
C PRO A 135 -8.36 -10.78 -14.96
N MET A 136 -9.03 -10.08 -15.89
CA MET A 136 -9.20 -8.62 -15.83
C MET A 136 -10.15 -8.22 -14.70
N ALA A 137 -11.24 -8.97 -14.50
CA ALA A 137 -12.17 -8.71 -13.41
C ALA A 137 -11.47 -8.79 -12.03
N TRP A 138 -10.69 -9.84 -11.79
CA TRP A 138 -9.91 -9.97 -10.56
C TRP A 138 -8.89 -8.85 -10.38
N LYS A 139 -8.17 -8.49 -11.44
CA LYS A 139 -7.27 -7.33 -11.42
C LYS A 139 -7.98 -6.00 -11.17
N ASN A 140 -9.22 -5.84 -11.63
CA ASN A 140 -10.01 -4.65 -11.35
C ASN A 140 -10.41 -4.57 -9.87
N ARG A 141 -10.74 -5.69 -9.25
CA ARG A 141 -10.98 -5.75 -7.81
C ARG A 141 -9.76 -5.29 -7.01
N ASP A 142 -8.59 -5.80 -7.34
CA ASP A 142 -7.33 -5.39 -6.70
C ASP A 142 -7.01 -3.91 -6.97
N MET A 143 -7.29 -3.43 -8.18
CA MET A 143 -7.18 -2.02 -8.52
C MET A 143 -8.11 -1.14 -7.67
N LEU A 144 -9.34 -1.57 -7.41
CA LEU A 144 -10.29 -0.84 -6.57
C LEU A 144 -9.85 -0.78 -5.11
N VAL A 145 -9.32 -1.89 -4.55
CA VAL A 145 -8.72 -1.89 -3.20
C VAL A 145 -7.57 -0.90 -3.12
N THR A 146 -6.70 -0.89 -4.13
CA THR A 146 -5.58 0.05 -4.21
C THR A 146 -6.07 1.49 -4.34
N LEU A 147 -7.07 1.74 -5.21
CA LEU A 147 -7.67 3.04 -5.42
C LEU A 147 -8.27 3.59 -4.13
N ALA A 148 -9.08 2.79 -3.44
CA ALA A 148 -9.68 3.18 -2.16
C ALA A 148 -8.59 3.49 -1.10
N SER A 149 -7.54 2.67 -1.02
CA SER A 149 -6.42 2.88 -0.11
C SER A 149 -5.67 4.19 -0.40
N VAL A 150 -5.40 4.47 -1.67
CA VAL A 150 -4.73 5.71 -2.10
C VAL A 150 -5.61 6.93 -1.86
N LEU A 151 -6.92 6.85 -2.15
CA LEU A 151 -7.85 7.95 -1.89
C LEU A 151 -7.99 8.24 -0.41
N SER A 152 -8.11 7.22 0.44
CA SER A 152 -8.11 7.38 1.91
C SER A 152 -6.85 8.14 2.39
N ALA A 153 -5.68 7.76 1.87
CA ALA A 153 -4.43 8.43 2.20
C ALA A 153 -4.39 9.89 1.72
N ILE A 154 -4.78 10.14 0.45
CA ILE A 154 -4.76 11.49 -0.13
C ILE A 154 -5.77 12.41 0.56
N LEU A 155 -6.98 11.93 0.87
CA LEU A 155 -8.01 12.70 1.56
C LEU A 155 -7.55 13.09 2.97
N THR A 156 -7.02 12.12 3.73
CA THR A 156 -6.45 12.37 5.07
C THR A 156 -5.30 13.38 5.00
N ALA A 157 -4.38 13.22 4.05
CA ALA A 157 -3.27 14.16 3.87
C ALA A 157 -3.77 15.55 3.43
N ALA A 158 -4.74 15.65 2.51
CA ALA A 158 -5.28 16.92 2.04
C ALA A 158 -5.97 17.70 3.18
N GLN A 159 -6.72 16.99 4.03
CA GLN A 159 -7.39 17.58 5.17
C GLN A 159 -6.38 18.12 6.22
N ALA A 160 -5.38 17.34 6.56
CA ALA A 160 -4.41 17.71 7.59
C ALA A 160 -3.35 18.71 7.09
N CYS A 161 -2.80 18.48 5.91
CA CYS A 161 -1.64 19.22 5.40
C CYS A 161 -1.99 20.29 4.36
N GLY A 162 -3.16 20.25 3.72
CA GLY A 162 -3.47 21.07 2.57
C GLY A 162 -2.68 20.65 1.32
N SER A 163 -2.35 21.62 0.45
CA SER A 163 -1.52 21.37 -0.73
C SER A 163 -0.10 21.06 -0.32
N ARG A 164 0.43 19.91 -0.77
CA ARG A 164 1.77 19.46 -0.39
C ARG A 164 2.38 18.55 -1.47
N GLY A 165 3.70 18.63 -1.60
CA GLY A 165 4.44 17.81 -2.55
C GLY A 165 4.00 18.10 -3.98
N SER A 166 3.62 17.05 -4.73
CA SER A 166 3.16 17.15 -6.12
C SER A 166 1.65 17.39 -6.26
N GLY A 167 0.91 17.61 -5.16
CA GLY A 167 -0.54 17.75 -5.18
C GLY A 167 -1.03 19.11 -4.71
N LEU A 168 -1.82 19.79 -5.55
CA LEU A 168 -2.53 21.02 -5.22
C LEU A 168 -3.98 20.68 -4.87
N VAL A 169 -4.41 21.03 -3.67
CA VAL A 169 -5.79 20.80 -3.21
C VAL A 169 -6.66 21.99 -3.63
N ALA A 170 -7.52 21.78 -4.60
CA ALA A 170 -8.44 22.81 -5.08
C ALA A 170 -9.50 23.13 -4.02
N SER A 171 -9.77 24.43 -3.85
CA SER A 171 -10.86 24.93 -2.98
C SER A 171 -11.31 26.30 -3.43
N PRO A 172 -12.62 26.55 -3.58
CA PRO A 172 -13.15 27.89 -3.88
C PRO A 172 -12.74 28.96 -2.85
N GLU A 173 -12.58 28.55 -1.60
CA GLU A 173 -12.20 29.41 -0.48
C GLU A 173 -10.67 29.53 -0.31
N GLY A 174 -9.92 28.82 -1.15
CA GLY A 174 -8.47 28.76 -1.09
C GLY A 174 -7.79 30.08 -1.50
N LYS A 175 -6.47 30.13 -1.36
CA LYS A 175 -5.66 31.23 -1.86
C LYS A 175 -5.55 31.16 -3.40
N PRO A 176 -5.61 32.31 -4.10
CA PRO A 176 -5.50 32.34 -5.54
C PRO A 176 -4.07 31.98 -5.98
N LEU A 177 -3.95 31.05 -6.90
CA LEU A 177 -2.75 30.77 -7.66
C LEU A 177 -2.81 31.61 -8.95
N ARG A 178 -1.79 32.40 -9.22
CA ARG A 178 -1.75 33.34 -10.36
C ARG A 178 -0.62 32.96 -11.32
N ASP A 179 -0.83 33.24 -12.59
CA ASP A 179 0.22 33.12 -13.60
C ASP A 179 1.22 34.30 -13.51
N GLY A 180 2.27 34.26 -14.35
CA GLY A 180 3.26 35.34 -14.44
C GLY A 180 2.73 36.69 -14.93
N ARG A 181 1.47 36.74 -15.38
CA ARG A 181 0.75 37.97 -15.78
C ARG A 181 -0.27 38.43 -14.74
N GLY A 182 -0.29 37.79 -13.56
CA GLY A 182 -1.20 38.10 -12.46
C GLY A 182 -2.64 37.57 -12.62
N ARG A 183 -2.96 36.81 -13.67
CA ARG A 183 -4.29 36.23 -13.86
C ARG A 183 -4.48 35.06 -12.90
N GLU A 184 -5.64 35.02 -12.25
CA GLU A 184 -6.01 33.90 -11.38
C GLU A 184 -6.27 32.65 -12.23
N LEU A 185 -5.56 31.57 -11.94
CA LEU A 185 -5.68 30.28 -12.60
C LEU A 185 -6.67 29.37 -11.86
N LEU A 186 -6.50 29.28 -10.56
CA LEU A 186 -7.34 28.48 -9.66
C LEU A 186 -7.10 28.91 -8.21
N ARG A 187 -7.93 28.39 -7.30
CA ARG A 187 -7.76 28.59 -5.86
C ARG A 187 -7.40 27.27 -5.19
N VAL A 188 -6.44 27.32 -4.28
CA VAL A 188 -5.91 26.14 -3.59
C VAL A 188 -5.83 26.35 -2.10
N VAL A 189 -6.03 25.27 -1.35
CA VAL A 189 -5.72 25.24 0.09
C VAL A 189 -4.20 25.30 0.21
N PRO A 190 -3.62 26.33 0.90
CA PRO A 190 -2.19 26.39 1.11
C PRO A 190 -1.73 25.22 2.01
N MET A 191 -0.44 24.94 2.02
CA MET A 191 0.15 24.03 3.00
C MET A 191 -0.14 24.56 4.41
N LYS A 192 -0.68 23.69 5.28
CA LYS A 192 -1.01 23.98 6.67
C LYS A 192 0.09 23.51 7.60
N ASP A 193 0.32 22.21 7.62
CA ASP A 193 1.34 21.54 8.40
C ASP A 193 2.09 20.54 7.52
N ASP A 194 3.38 20.42 7.75
CA ASP A 194 4.20 19.50 6.99
C ASP A 194 4.27 18.09 7.59
N HIS A 195 3.80 17.89 8.80
CA HIS A 195 3.80 16.61 9.51
C HIS A 195 5.13 15.83 9.39
N ARG A 196 6.28 16.52 9.38
CA ARG A 196 7.60 15.89 9.15
C ARG A 196 7.95 14.82 10.16
N ALA A 197 7.39 14.90 11.37
CA ALA A 197 7.58 13.91 12.42
C ALA A 197 6.61 12.74 12.36
N HIS A 198 5.81 12.63 11.28
CA HIS A 198 4.78 11.60 11.14
C HIS A 198 4.87 10.87 9.80
N CYS A 199 4.48 9.60 9.82
CA CYS A 199 4.15 8.82 8.63
C CYS A 199 2.63 8.70 8.52
N LEU A 200 2.10 8.70 7.30
CA LEU A 200 0.72 8.35 7.02
C LEU A 200 0.65 6.86 6.74
N ILE A 201 -0.18 6.14 7.49
CA ILE A 201 -0.40 4.71 7.33
C ILE A 201 -1.86 4.49 6.95
N THR A 202 -2.09 3.60 5.99
CA THR A 202 -3.42 3.14 5.57
C THR A 202 -3.55 1.65 5.87
N GLU A 203 -4.62 1.26 6.54
CA GLU A 203 -4.85 -0.11 7.01
C GLU A 203 -6.30 -0.53 6.80
N GLY A 204 -6.50 -1.83 6.62
CA GLY A 204 -7.82 -2.47 6.61
C GLY A 204 -8.55 -2.45 5.26
N ILE A 205 -9.69 -3.13 5.24
CA ILE A 205 -10.72 -3.09 4.20
C ILE A 205 -12.06 -2.99 4.94
N PRO A 206 -12.77 -1.85 4.83
CA PRO A 206 -12.44 -0.63 4.10
C PRO A 206 -11.18 0.08 4.63
N PRO A 207 -10.41 0.74 3.75
CA PRO A 207 -9.13 1.34 4.13
C PRO A 207 -9.32 2.61 4.98
N LYS A 208 -8.57 2.70 6.08
CA LYS A 208 -8.54 3.88 6.96
C LYS A 208 -7.13 4.39 7.09
N SER A 209 -6.96 5.70 6.94
CA SER A 209 -5.65 6.35 7.01
C SER A 209 -5.51 7.17 8.29
N ARG A 210 -4.31 7.13 8.88
CA ARG A 210 -3.98 7.90 10.08
C ARG A 210 -2.51 8.29 10.10
N PHE A 211 -2.21 9.40 10.74
CA PHE A 211 -0.83 9.79 11.02
C PHE A 211 -0.30 9.06 12.27
N VAL A 212 0.92 8.55 12.16
CA VAL A 212 1.65 7.94 13.26
C VAL A 212 3.01 8.62 13.41
N PRO A 213 3.53 8.80 14.64
CA PRO A 213 4.85 9.37 14.83
C PRO A 213 5.93 8.54 14.13
N VAL A 214 6.87 9.21 13.48
CA VAL A 214 8.07 8.56 12.96
C VAL A 214 8.95 8.18 14.15
N ARG A 215 9.36 6.92 14.18
CA ARG A 215 10.31 6.45 15.18
C ARG A 215 11.65 7.15 14.97
N SER A 216 12.11 7.88 15.99
CA SER A 216 13.45 8.48 15.97
C SER A 216 14.50 7.37 15.96
N LEU A 217 15.43 7.46 15.03
CA LEU A 217 16.62 6.63 15.06
C LEU A 217 17.60 7.23 16.09
N PRO A 218 18.27 6.39 16.90
CA PRO A 218 19.36 6.89 17.73
C PRO A 218 20.42 7.51 16.81
N ARG A 219 20.75 8.77 17.03
CA ARG A 219 21.88 9.42 16.36
C ARG A 219 23.14 9.00 17.10
N THR A 220 23.96 8.20 16.46
CA THR A 220 25.35 8.03 16.79
C THR A 220 26.15 8.83 15.78
N ASP A 221 27.04 9.70 16.21
CA ASP A 221 27.78 10.61 15.31
C ASP A 221 28.68 9.85 14.33
N ASP A 222 29.02 8.61 14.65
CA ASP A 222 29.90 7.67 13.93
C ASP A 222 29.25 6.29 13.73
N TRP A 223 28.00 6.32 13.31
CA TRP A 223 27.21 5.09 13.19
C TRP A 223 27.88 4.03 12.30
N PHE A 224 28.45 4.42 11.16
CA PHE A 224 29.11 3.47 10.24
C PHE A 224 30.38 2.92 10.86
N GLU A 225 31.22 3.78 11.40
CA GLU A 225 32.50 3.43 12.02
C GLU A 225 32.28 2.52 13.23
N THR A 226 31.27 2.82 14.04
CA THR A 226 30.92 2.01 15.22
C THR A 226 30.46 0.60 14.82
N VAL A 227 29.54 0.51 13.86
CA VAL A 227 29.02 -0.78 13.36
C VAL A 227 30.12 -1.57 12.65
N TRP A 228 30.97 -0.91 11.88
CA TRP A 228 32.09 -1.54 11.19
C TRP A 228 33.15 -2.06 12.16
N ALA A 229 33.49 -1.28 13.18
CA ALA A 229 34.42 -1.71 14.23
C ALA A 229 33.88 -2.90 15.02
N GLU A 230 32.60 -2.91 15.34
CA GLU A 230 31.93 -4.05 15.99
C GLU A 230 31.90 -5.29 15.11
N TYR A 231 31.59 -5.15 13.84
CA TYR A 231 31.61 -6.24 12.85
C TYR A 231 33.01 -6.87 12.76
N ASN A 232 34.05 -6.04 12.64
CA ASN A 232 35.44 -6.55 12.58
C ASN A 232 35.83 -7.24 13.87
N ARG A 233 35.44 -6.71 15.02
CA ARG A 233 35.72 -7.34 16.33
C ARG A 233 35.08 -8.72 16.44
N ARG A 234 33.87 -8.90 15.96
CA ARG A 234 33.17 -10.20 15.95
C ARG A 234 33.82 -11.18 14.99
N ARG A 235 34.33 -10.71 13.84
CA ARG A 235 35.09 -11.56 12.90
C ARG A 235 36.41 -12.06 13.50
N GLU A 236 37.10 -11.21 14.24
CA GLU A 236 38.38 -11.58 14.87
C GLU A 236 38.22 -12.50 16.09
N LYS A 237 37.06 -12.43 16.74
CA LYS A 237 36.70 -13.33 17.87
C LYS A 237 35.33 -13.94 17.58
N PRO A 238 35.22 -14.99 16.80
CA PRO A 238 33.98 -15.71 16.63
C PRO A 238 33.60 -16.33 17.98
N GLU A 239 32.68 -15.65 18.69
CA GLU A 239 32.01 -16.25 19.85
C GLU A 239 31.31 -17.51 19.36
N LYS A 240 31.64 -18.63 19.97
CA LYS A 240 30.92 -19.88 19.76
C LYS A 240 29.48 -19.59 20.14
N TYR A 241 28.58 -19.70 19.17
CA TYR A 241 27.16 -19.77 19.46
C TYR A 241 26.93 -20.95 20.39
N GLU A 242 26.85 -20.71 21.68
CA GLU A 242 26.26 -21.67 22.60
C GLU A 242 24.76 -21.72 22.25
N ASN A 243 24.41 -22.86 21.67
CA ASN A 243 23.02 -23.25 21.48
C ASN A 243 22.39 -23.34 22.87
N ASN A 244 21.69 -22.29 23.26
CA ASN A 244 20.71 -22.41 24.32
C ASN A 244 19.39 -22.89 23.67
N ALA A 245 19.15 -24.20 23.93
CA ALA A 245 17.94 -24.94 23.59
C ALA A 245 16.68 -24.34 24.25
#